data_aaf03b6e8eba5f64919932b2cd2a87fb
#
_entry.id   aaf03b6e8eba5f64919932b2cd2a87fb
#
_cell.length_a   1.000
_cell.length_b   1.000
_cell.length_c   1.000
_cell.angle_alpha   90.00
_cell.angle_beta   90.00
_cell.angle_gamma   90.00
#
_symmetry.space_group_name_H-M   'P 1'
#
loop_
_entity.id
_entity.type
_entity.pdbx_description
1 polymer ?
#
loop_
_entity_poly.entity_id
_entity_poly.type
_entity_poly.pdbx_seq_one_letter_code
_entity_poly.pdbx_strand_id
1 'polypeptide(L)'
;MDHHLKEQDNPYAIIINNQIQEYPNKELSGAGVTWQFCRYIDSILNVNYADKYLDLVALGLCADMMSMTSIETKHLVNKGFKNVTNPFFALLAQKNEFSMKGKINHTSVAFYIAPYINAICRSGTIEEKTLVFESMLYHKAFKELLSTKRGHYLGETERLVDQAIRAAINVKSRQTKAQDIGMQRLEEKIENEHLLDHKVIFFKLEPGEIDRNIAGLCANKIMAKYQRPVMVLTRCENEIISIKNGFTIEAKTQVTYEGSARGCDKIDIDDFKAICAETGLTNYLIGHQNAFGASINVGKI
;
A
#
# COMPACT_ATOMS: atom_id res chain seq x y z
N MET A 1 -6.82 15.04 0.20
CA MET A 1 -5.46 15.12 0.79
C MET A 1 -4.62 14.00 0.20
N ASP A 2 -3.41 14.30 -0.24
CA ASP A 2 -2.50 13.34 -0.87
C ASP A 2 -1.04 13.75 -0.60
N HIS A 3 -0.09 12.84 -0.80
CA HIS A 3 1.34 13.06 -0.63
C HIS A 3 2.18 12.64 -1.85
N HIS A 4 1.56 12.12 -2.90
CA HIS A 4 2.23 11.80 -4.16
C HIS A 4 2.51 13.04 -5.00
N LEU A 5 3.40 12.93 -5.96
CA LEU A 5 3.62 14.00 -6.93
C LEU A 5 2.33 14.30 -7.68
N LYS A 6 2.01 15.57 -7.81
CA LYS A 6 0.80 16.01 -8.52
C LYS A 6 1.01 15.84 -10.02
N GLU A 7 0.22 14.99 -10.65
CA GLU A 7 0.27 14.77 -12.09
C GLU A 7 -0.76 15.63 -12.85
N GLN A 8 -1.92 15.92 -12.23
CA GLN A 8 -3.02 16.66 -12.88
C GLN A 8 -3.70 17.64 -11.92
N ASP A 9 -4.27 18.72 -12.47
CA ASP A 9 -5.18 19.60 -11.75
C ASP A 9 -6.58 19.01 -11.70
N ASN A 10 -7.27 19.23 -10.58
CA ASN A 10 -8.68 18.93 -10.46
C ASN A 10 -9.46 20.22 -10.11
N PRO A 11 -10.16 20.83 -11.07
CA PRO A 11 -10.87 22.08 -10.83
C PRO A 11 -12.08 21.94 -9.91
N TYR A 12 -12.50 20.72 -9.60
CA TYR A 12 -13.64 20.41 -8.73
C TYR A 12 -13.25 20.04 -7.30
N ALA A 13 -11.95 20.06 -6.96
CA ALA A 13 -11.46 19.69 -5.63
C ALA A 13 -10.38 20.66 -5.12
N ILE A 14 -10.40 20.89 -3.81
CA ILE A 14 -9.30 21.55 -3.10
C ILE A 14 -8.24 20.47 -2.81
N ILE A 15 -7.07 20.63 -3.41
CA ILE A 15 -5.96 19.70 -3.25
C ILE A 15 -5.06 20.19 -2.11
N ILE A 16 -4.92 19.34 -1.06
CA ILE A 16 -3.98 19.54 0.04
C ILE A 16 -2.91 18.47 -0.10
N ASN A 17 -1.69 18.92 -0.41
CA ASN A 17 -0.59 18.01 -0.74
C ASN A 17 0.75 18.69 -0.39
N ASN A 18 1.61 17.98 0.34
CA ASN A 18 2.93 18.49 0.74
C ASN A 18 3.95 18.57 -0.41
N GLN A 19 3.66 17.97 -1.57
CA GLN A 19 4.50 18.09 -2.76
C GLN A 19 4.26 19.40 -3.51
N ILE A 20 3.09 20.04 -3.30
CA ILE A 20 2.70 21.30 -3.92
C ILE A 20 3.23 22.47 -3.07
N GLN A 21 3.49 23.60 -3.70
CA GLN A 21 3.94 24.81 -3.06
C GLN A 21 5.29 24.66 -2.33
N GLU A 22 5.62 25.62 -1.49
CA GLU A 22 6.88 25.66 -0.74
C GLU A 22 6.82 24.94 0.60
N TYR A 23 5.93 23.92 0.76
CA TYR A 23 5.94 23.14 1.99
C TYR A 23 7.30 22.45 2.16
N PRO A 24 8.02 22.71 3.25
CA PRO A 24 9.44 22.34 3.34
C PRO A 24 9.67 20.84 3.46
N ASN A 25 8.71 20.10 4.04
CA ASN A 25 8.84 18.66 4.23
C ASN A 25 8.09 17.87 3.16
N LYS A 26 8.83 17.29 2.22
CA LYS A 26 8.28 16.41 1.18
C LYS A 26 8.10 14.96 1.66
N GLU A 27 8.61 14.64 2.84
CA GLU A 27 8.64 13.30 3.43
C GLU A 27 7.49 13.06 4.41
N LEU A 28 6.27 13.48 4.07
CA LEU A 28 5.06 13.15 4.80
C LEU A 28 4.25 12.12 4.03
N SER A 29 3.74 11.10 4.74
CA SER A 29 2.71 10.19 4.21
C SER A 29 1.34 10.87 4.21
N GLY A 30 0.34 10.24 3.59
CA GLY A 30 -1.04 10.72 3.63
C GLY A 30 -1.55 10.93 5.06
N ALA A 31 -1.14 10.09 6.03
CA ALA A 31 -1.45 10.28 7.46
C ALA A 31 -0.81 11.56 8.02
N GLY A 32 0.43 11.86 7.64
CA GLY A 32 1.13 13.08 8.04
C GLY A 32 0.46 14.34 7.50
N VAL A 33 0.10 14.35 6.21
CA VAL A 33 -0.63 15.46 5.57
C VAL A 33 -1.99 15.68 6.23
N THR A 34 -2.72 14.59 6.51
CA THR A 34 -4.01 14.66 7.19
C THR A 34 -3.88 15.24 8.60
N TRP A 35 -2.86 14.82 9.35
CA TRP A 35 -2.61 15.35 10.69
C TRP A 35 -2.28 16.84 10.67
N GLN A 36 -1.45 17.31 9.75
CA GLN A 36 -1.15 18.74 9.60
C GLN A 36 -2.41 19.55 9.31
N PHE A 37 -3.29 19.03 8.45
CA PHE A 37 -4.57 19.66 8.19
C PHE A 37 -5.47 19.69 9.45
N CYS A 38 -5.54 18.59 10.19
CA CYS A 38 -6.29 18.56 11.46
C CYS A 38 -5.73 19.54 12.48
N ARG A 39 -4.41 19.68 12.59
CA ARG A 39 -3.77 20.68 13.46
C ARG A 39 -4.13 22.11 13.05
N TYR A 40 -4.21 22.39 11.77
CA TYR A 40 -4.66 23.70 11.28
C TYR A 40 -6.11 23.98 11.73
N ILE A 41 -7.00 22.99 11.62
CA ILE A 41 -8.38 23.12 12.12
C ILE A 41 -8.39 23.31 13.64
N ASP A 42 -7.61 22.52 14.38
CA ASP A 42 -7.49 22.66 15.85
C ASP A 42 -7.07 24.09 16.23
N SER A 43 -6.16 24.71 15.48
CA SER A 43 -5.72 26.09 15.73
C SER A 43 -6.82 27.12 15.53
N ILE A 44 -7.70 26.91 14.54
CA ILE A 44 -8.86 27.78 14.30
C ILE A 44 -9.90 27.64 15.41
N LEU A 45 -10.12 26.40 15.87
CA LEU A 45 -11.12 26.07 16.89
C LEU A 45 -10.60 26.24 18.33
N ASN A 46 -9.32 26.60 18.50
CA ASN A 46 -8.63 26.69 19.78
C ASN A 46 -8.76 25.42 20.64
N VAL A 47 -8.53 24.25 19.99
CA VAL A 47 -8.54 22.92 20.60
C VAL A 47 -7.24 22.17 20.27
N ASN A 48 -7.02 20.99 20.85
CA ASN A 48 -5.89 20.12 20.54
C ASN A 48 -6.34 18.66 20.49
N TYR A 49 -6.97 18.26 19.38
CA TYR A 49 -7.42 16.90 19.14
C TYR A 49 -6.45 16.11 18.26
N ALA A 50 -5.82 16.76 17.28
CA ALA A 50 -4.93 16.11 16.32
C ALA A 50 -3.75 15.38 16.99
N ASP A 51 -3.15 15.96 18.02
CA ASP A 51 -2.00 15.38 18.73
C ASP A 51 -2.33 14.04 19.42
N LYS A 52 -3.59 13.73 19.67
CA LYS A 52 -4.03 12.44 20.23
C LYS A 52 -3.81 11.26 19.27
N TYR A 53 -3.60 11.54 17.99
CA TYR A 53 -3.44 10.53 16.93
C TYR A 53 -2.00 10.45 16.40
N LEU A 54 -1.03 11.01 17.12
CA LEU A 54 0.37 11.01 16.70
C LEU A 54 0.97 9.60 16.56
N ASP A 55 0.49 8.63 17.31
CA ASP A 55 0.87 7.23 17.16
C ASP A 55 0.44 6.65 15.81
N LEU A 56 -0.75 6.98 15.32
CA LEU A 56 -1.22 6.58 13.99
C LEU A 56 -0.48 7.34 12.88
N VAL A 57 -0.10 8.60 13.11
CA VAL A 57 0.75 9.35 12.18
C VAL A 57 2.11 8.68 12.03
N ALA A 58 2.74 8.36 13.16
CA ALA A 58 4.02 7.65 13.17
C ALA A 58 3.93 6.27 12.50
N LEU A 59 2.83 5.54 12.76
CA LEU A 59 2.56 4.26 12.09
C LEU A 59 2.44 4.45 10.56
N GLY A 60 1.67 5.45 10.11
CA GLY A 60 1.48 5.74 8.68
C GLY A 60 2.79 6.14 7.98
N LEU A 61 3.63 6.97 8.63
CA LEU A 61 4.95 7.35 8.11
C LEU A 61 5.88 6.12 7.94
N CYS A 62 5.83 5.18 8.89
CA CYS A 62 6.62 3.95 8.79
C CYS A 62 6.03 2.94 7.78
N ALA A 63 4.70 2.81 7.70
CA ALA A 63 4.04 1.89 6.79
C ALA A 63 4.23 2.27 5.33
N ASP A 64 4.35 3.57 5.07
CA ASP A 64 4.57 4.14 3.74
C ASP A 64 6.06 4.37 3.43
N MET A 65 6.95 3.88 4.30
CA MET A 65 8.40 3.92 4.13
C MET A 65 8.96 5.33 3.90
N MET A 66 8.36 6.35 4.54
CA MET A 66 8.80 7.74 4.40
C MET A 66 10.23 7.94 4.94
N SER A 67 10.98 8.81 4.27
CA SER A 67 12.38 9.06 4.63
C SER A 67 12.51 9.73 6.01
N MET A 68 13.40 9.21 6.84
CA MET A 68 13.74 9.78 8.15
C MET A 68 14.82 10.87 8.08
N THR A 69 15.18 11.35 6.88
CA THR A 69 16.13 12.47 6.70
C THR A 69 15.50 13.80 7.08
N SER A 70 14.18 13.95 6.86
CA SER A 70 13.45 15.15 7.32
C SER A 70 13.36 15.18 8.85
N ILE A 71 13.75 16.32 9.43
CA ILE A 71 13.69 16.54 10.89
C ILE A 71 12.26 16.45 11.40
N GLU A 72 11.28 17.00 10.67
CA GLU A 72 9.87 16.94 11.05
C GLU A 72 9.36 15.50 11.03
N THR A 73 9.58 14.74 9.95
CA THR A 73 9.17 13.33 9.85
C THR A 73 9.75 12.50 10.99
N LYS A 74 11.07 12.65 11.24
CA LYS A 74 11.75 11.97 12.35
C LYS A 74 11.20 12.38 13.71
N HIS A 75 10.87 13.66 13.90
CA HIS A 75 10.27 14.15 15.14
C HIS A 75 8.89 13.55 15.38
N LEU A 76 8.02 13.53 14.35
CA LEU A 76 6.67 12.97 14.41
C LEU A 76 6.70 11.47 14.76
N VAL A 77 7.58 10.70 14.11
CA VAL A 77 7.76 9.28 14.40
C VAL A 77 8.22 9.06 15.84
N ASN A 78 9.24 9.79 16.28
CA ASN A 78 9.75 9.66 17.65
C ASN A 78 8.71 10.09 18.70
N LYS A 79 7.96 11.17 18.45
CA LYS A 79 6.93 11.67 19.37
C LYS A 79 5.75 10.70 19.42
N GLY A 80 5.29 10.18 18.28
CA GLY A 80 4.16 9.26 18.21
C GLY A 80 4.44 7.92 18.91
N PHE A 81 5.67 7.39 18.80
CA PHE A 81 6.00 6.11 19.44
C PHE A 81 6.32 6.21 20.93
N LYS A 82 6.47 7.41 21.49
CA LYS A 82 6.62 7.57 22.96
C LYS A 82 5.36 7.17 23.73
N ASN A 83 4.19 7.33 23.12
CA ASN A 83 2.92 7.03 23.77
C ASN A 83 1.94 6.44 22.76
N VAL A 84 1.97 5.12 22.58
CA VAL A 84 1.04 4.39 21.72
C VAL A 84 -0.25 4.14 22.50
N THR A 85 -1.31 4.85 22.13
CA THR A 85 -2.62 4.79 22.77
C THR A 85 -3.69 4.15 21.91
N ASN A 86 -3.50 4.10 20.59
CA ASN A 86 -4.45 3.49 19.68
C ASN A 86 -4.65 2.01 20.02
N PRO A 87 -5.91 1.53 20.26
CA PRO A 87 -6.17 0.18 20.73
C PRO A 87 -5.64 -0.91 19.80
N PHE A 88 -5.85 -0.75 18.49
CA PHE A 88 -5.38 -1.72 17.49
C PHE A 88 -3.85 -1.75 17.44
N PHE A 89 -3.21 -0.58 17.36
CA PHE A 89 -1.76 -0.51 17.29
C PHE A 89 -1.11 -1.06 18.58
N ALA A 90 -1.59 -0.65 19.73
CA ALA A 90 -1.05 -1.12 21.03
C ALA A 90 -1.15 -2.65 21.18
N LEU A 91 -2.31 -3.23 20.85
CA LEU A 91 -2.52 -4.67 20.94
C LEU A 91 -1.70 -5.44 19.91
N LEU A 92 -1.58 -4.92 18.66
CA LEU A 92 -0.74 -5.52 17.63
C LEU A 92 0.74 -5.48 18.02
N ALA A 93 1.21 -4.37 18.61
CA ALA A 93 2.57 -4.24 19.15
C ALA A 93 2.81 -5.25 20.29
N GLN A 94 1.87 -5.39 21.22
CA GLN A 94 1.94 -6.38 22.30
C GLN A 94 2.04 -7.81 21.75
N LYS A 95 1.28 -8.16 20.73
CA LYS A 95 1.34 -9.49 20.07
C LYS A 95 2.69 -9.76 19.41
N ASN A 96 3.40 -8.71 18.99
CA ASN A 96 4.70 -8.80 18.35
C ASN A 96 5.86 -8.41 19.28
N GLU A 97 5.63 -8.28 20.59
CA GLU A 97 6.59 -7.78 21.57
C GLU A 97 7.93 -8.53 21.53
N PHE A 98 7.88 -9.86 21.46
CA PHE A 98 9.07 -10.69 21.38
C PHE A 98 9.92 -10.37 20.12
N SER A 99 9.28 -10.28 18.96
CA SER A 99 9.95 -9.97 17.69
C SER A 99 10.51 -8.55 17.68
N MET A 100 9.81 -7.60 18.32
CA MET A 100 10.20 -6.20 18.47
C MET A 100 11.21 -5.99 19.61
N LYS A 101 11.57 -7.03 20.37
CA LYS A 101 12.46 -6.97 21.54
C LYS A 101 12.00 -5.93 22.57
N GLY A 102 10.70 -5.81 22.77
CA GLY A 102 10.07 -4.86 23.70
C GLY A 102 10.22 -3.38 23.31
N LYS A 103 10.66 -3.06 22.09
CA LYS A 103 10.90 -1.67 21.67
C LYS A 103 10.00 -1.27 20.50
N ILE A 104 9.22 -0.20 20.69
CA ILE A 104 8.47 0.44 19.61
C ILE A 104 9.34 1.58 19.06
N ASN A 105 9.86 1.40 17.84
CA ASN A 105 10.66 2.39 17.14
C ASN A 105 10.45 2.24 15.63
N HIS A 106 11.01 3.15 14.83
CA HIS A 106 10.88 3.13 13.38
C HIS A 106 11.16 1.74 12.79
N THR A 107 12.29 1.14 13.09
CA THR A 107 12.70 -0.15 12.53
C THR A 107 11.74 -1.27 12.95
N SER A 108 11.43 -1.40 14.25
CA SER A 108 10.55 -2.47 14.73
C SER A 108 9.14 -2.35 14.18
N VAL A 109 8.62 -1.12 14.04
CA VAL A 109 7.29 -0.90 13.44
C VAL A 109 7.31 -1.21 11.95
N ALA A 110 8.32 -0.77 11.19
CA ALA A 110 8.45 -1.04 9.77
C ALA A 110 8.51 -2.55 9.45
N PHE A 111 9.19 -3.34 10.28
CA PHE A 111 9.35 -4.78 10.04
C PHE A 111 8.26 -5.67 10.65
N TYR A 112 7.67 -5.28 11.79
CA TYR A 112 6.79 -6.16 12.56
C TYR A 112 5.34 -5.67 12.68
N ILE A 113 5.04 -4.40 12.35
CA ILE A 113 3.68 -3.84 12.43
C ILE A 113 3.16 -3.42 11.06
N ALA A 114 3.90 -2.59 10.34
CA ALA A 114 3.51 -2.09 9.02
C ALA A 114 3.12 -3.20 8.02
N PRO A 115 3.77 -4.39 8.00
CA PRO A 115 3.38 -5.47 7.10
C PRO A 115 1.96 -5.98 7.29
N TYR A 116 1.39 -5.92 8.50
CA TYR A 116 -0.01 -6.30 8.73
C TYR A 116 -0.97 -5.26 8.16
N ILE A 117 -0.68 -3.96 8.37
CA ILE A 117 -1.47 -2.86 7.79
C ILE A 117 -1.45 -2.93 6.27
N ASN A 118 -0.27 -3.08 5.68
CA ASN A 118 -0.10 -3.17 4.24
C ASN A 118 -0.80 -4.42 3.66
N ALA A 119 -0.81 -5.54 4.39
CA ALA A 119 -1.52 -6.74 3.97
C ALA A 119 -3.04 -6.54 3.98
N ILE A 120 -3.60 -5.94 5.03
CA ILE A 120 -5.03 -5.59 5.10
C ILE A 120 -5.42 -4.67 3.96
N CYS A 121 -4.67 -3.59 3.73
CA CYS A 121 -4.98 -2.63 2.67
C CYS A 121 -5.00 -3.28 1.27
N ARG A 122 -4.07 -4.20 0.99
CA ARG A 122 -3.90 -4.83 -0.34
C ARG A 122 -4.76 -6.08 -0.53
N SER A 123 -4.87 -6.94 0.48
CA SER A 123 -5.40 -8.31 0.35
C SER A 123 -6.58 -8.61 1.28
N GLY A 124 -6.98 -7.67 2.14
CA GLY A 124 -8.15 -7.81 3.01
C GLY A 124 -9.45 -7.63 2.23
N THR A 125 -10.51 -8.35 2.64
CA THR A 125 -11.87 -8.09 2.17
C THR A 125 -12.37 -6.75 2.71
N ILE A 126 -13.50 -6.25 2.20
CA ILE A 126 -14.11 -5.00 2.70
C ILE A 126 -14.46 -5.13 4.18
N GLU A 127 -14.99 -6.30 4.58
CA GLU A 127 -15.36 -6.59 5.97
C GLU A 127 -14.12 -6.59 6.88
N GLU A 128 -13.01 -7.23 6.45
CA GLU A 128 -11.76 -7.25 7.19
C GLU A 128 -11.14 -5.85 7.31
N LYS A 129 -11.17 -5.05 6.24
CA LYS A 129 -10.72 -3.65 6.26
C LYS A 129 -11.57 -2.81 7.19
N THR A 130 -12.90 -2.96 7.13
CA THR A 130 -13.86 -2.25 8.01
C THR A 130 -13.61 -2.62 9.47
N LEU A 131 -13.46 -3.91 9.77
CA LEU A 131 -13.20 -4.39 11.11
C LEU A 131 -11.91 -3.79 11.70
N VAL A 132 -10.81 -3.77 10.92
CA VAL A 132 -9.56 -3.17 11.34
C VAL A 132 -9.69 -1.65 11.51
N PHE A 133 -10.33 -0.95 10.57
CA PHE A 133 -10.59 0.48 10.68
C PHE A 133 -11.39 0.81 11.95
N GLU A 134 -12.49 0.10 12.21
CA GLU A 134 -13.31 0.31 13.40
C GLU A 134 -12.56 0.02 14.70
N SER A 135 -11.62 -0.94 14.70
CA SER A 135 -10.79 -1.24 15.86
C SER A 135 -9.79 -0.14 16.20
N MET A 136 -9.49 0.76 15.26
CA MET A 136 -8.68 1.95 15.51
C MET A 136 -9.49 3.08 16.15
N LEU A 137 -10.83 3.00 16.12
CA LEU A 137 -11.72 3.97 16.74
C LEU A 137 -11.94 3.60 18.21
N TYR A 138 -11.42 4.42 19.12
CA TYR A 138 -11.40 4.13 20.55
C TYR A 138 -12.78 3.76 21.14
N HIS A 139 -13.85 4.43 20.70
CA HIS A 139 -15.22 4.16 21.14
C HIS A 139 -15.81 2.87 20.59
N LYS A 140 -15.18 2.23 19.59
CA LYS A 140 -15.63 0.95 19.00
C LYS A 140 -14.73 -0.24 19.36
N ALA A 141 -13.45 0.01 19.60
CA ALA A 141 -12.43 -1.03 19.76
C ALA A 141 -12.77 -2.11 20.78
N PHE A 142 -13.39 -1.72 21.90
CA PHE A 142 -13.72 -2.60 23.02
C PHE A 142 -15.15 -3.10 23.01
N LYS A 143 -15.92 -2.86 21.93
CA LYS A 143 -17.26 -3.40 21.76
C LYS A 143 -17.19 -4.93 21.66
N GLU A 144 -18.08 -5.61 22.40
CA GLU A 144 -18.25 -7.07 22.32
C GLU A 144 -19.00 -7.45 21.05
N LEU A 145 -18.45 -8.42 20.33
CA LEU A 145 -19.03 -9.03 19.13
C LEU A 145 -19.08 -10.54 19.32
N LEU A 146 -19.94 -11.23 18.57
CA LEU A 146 -19.93 -12.68 18.51
C LEU A 146 -18.56 -13.18 18.02
N SER A 147 -18.02 -14.16 18.72
CA SER A 147 -16.68 -14.70 18.41
C SER A 147 -16.68 -15.41 17.07
N THR A 148 -15.61 -15.18 16.30
CA THR A 148 -15.31 -15.92 15.06
C THR A 148 -14.06 -16.80 15.22
N LYS A 149 -13.63 -17.07 16.46
CA LYS A 149 -12.51 -17.98 16.73
C LYS A 149 -12.88 -19.41 16.33
N ARG A 150 -11.93 -20.14 15.80
CA ARG A 150 -12.13 -21.57 15.54
C ARG A 150 -12.36 -22.30 16.87
N GLY A 151 -13.44 -23.07 16.95
CA GLY A 151 -13.80 -23.82 18.16
C GLY A 151 -14.50 -23.01 19.26
N HIS A 152 -14.96 -21.78 18.96
CA HIS A 152 -15.81 -21.02 19.90
C HIS A 152 -17.13 -21.77 20.19
N TYR A 153 -17.68 -21.56 21.38
CA TYR A 153 -19.02 -22.07 21.72
C TYR A 153 -20.10 -21.07 21.29
N LEU A 154 -21.32 -21.58 21.14
CA LEU A 154 -22.44 -20.72 20.72
C LEU A 154 -22.68 -19.59 21.73
N GLY A 155 -22.70 -18.35 21.26
CA GLY A 155 -22.89 -17.16 22.08
C GLY A 155 -21.61 -16.61 22.72
N GLU A 156 -20.44 -17.22 22.49
CA GLU A 156 -19.18 -16.64 22.92
C GLU A 156 -18.94 -15.27 22.26
N THR A 157 -18.52 -14.30 23.05
CA THR A 157 -18.15 -12.96 22.57
C THR A 157 -16.66 -12.71 22.66
N GLU A 158 -16.19 -11.76 21.89
CA GLU A 158 -14.84 -11.23 21.96
C GLU A 158 -14.84 -9.74 21.59
N ARG A 159 -13.84 -8.99 22.07
CA ARG A 159 -13.74 -7.58 21.73
C ARG A 159 -13.43 -7.38 20.23
N LEU A 160 -14.01 -6.36 19.63
CA LEU A 160 -13.82 -6.02 18.22
C LEU A 160 -12.31 -5.91 17.89
N VAL A 161 -11.49 -5.31 18.74
CA VAL A 161 -10.05 -5.18 18.51
C VAL A 161 -9.34 -6.55 18.51
N ASP A 162 -9.74 -7.52 19.33
CA ASP A 162 -9.15 -8.86 19.31
C ASP A 162 -9.48 -9.60 18.00
N GLN A 163 -10.73 -9.45 17.53
CA GLN A 163 -11.16 -10.00 16.25
C GLN A 163 -10.40 -9.36 15.09
N ALA A 164 -10.22 -8.03 15.11
CA ALA A 164 -9.48 -7.28 14.11
C ALA A 164 -7.99 -7.69 14.04
N ILE A 165 -7.34 -7.88 15.18
CA ILE A 165 -5.96 -8.38 15.23
C ILE A 165 -5.84 -9.76 14.60
N ARG A 166 -6.77 -10.67 14.93
CA ARG A 166 -6.80 -12.00 14.31
C ARG A 166 -7.03 -11.94 12.81
N ALA A 167 -7.94 -11.07 12.34
CA ALA A 167 -8.16 -10.83 10.93
C ALA A 167 -6.88 -10.33 10.24
N ALA A 168 -6.18 -9.36 10.82
CA ALA A 168 -4.92 -8.84 10.28
C ALA A 168 -3.84 -9.92 10.15
N ILE A 169 -3.68 -10.78 11.16
CA ILE A 169 -2.75 -11.91 11.15
C ILE A 169 -3.12 -12.91 10.05
N ASN A 170 -4.42 -13.25 9.93
CA ASN A 170 -4.90 -14.19 8.93
C ASN A 170 -4.71 -13.65 7.50
N VAL A 171 -5.02 -12.38 7.26
CA VAL A 171 -4.80 -11.73 5.95
C VAL A 171 -3.31 -11.74 5.60
N LYS A 172 -2.45 -11.37 6.54
CA LYS A 172 -1.00 -11.41 6.31
C LYS A 172 -0.51 -12.82 5.98
N SER A 173 -1.00 -13.83 6.68
CA SER A 173 -0.66 -15.24 6.41
C SER A 173 -1.11 -15.68 5.01
N ARG A 174 -2.37 -15.34 4.61
CA ARG A 174 -2.89 -15.63 3.27
C ARG A 174 -2.05 -14.93 2.19
N GLN A 175 -1.73 -13.66 2.40
CA GLN A 175 -0.90 -12.87 1.46
C GLN A 175 0.49 -13.49 1.31
N THR A 176 1.12 -13.92 2.41
CA THR A 176 2.45 -14.55 2.36
C THR A 176 2.40 -15.85 1.55
N LYS A 177 1.42 -16.72 1.81
CA LYS A 177 1.25 -17.96 1.04
C LYS A 177 1.02 -17.70 -0.45
N ALA A 178 0.14 -16.74 -0.78
CA ALA A 178 -0.10 -16.36 -2.17
C ALA A 178 1.18 -15.81 -2.84
N GLN A 179 1.96 -15.02 -2.10
CA GLN A 179 3.24 -14.50 -2.58
C GLN A 179 4.26 -15.61 -2.84
N ASP A 180 4.36 -16.62 -1.96
CA ASP A 180 5.30 -17.73 -2.14
C ASP A 180 4.93 -18.57 -3.37
N ILE A 181 3.65 -18.86 -3.58
CA ILE A 181 3.15 -19.53 -4.80
C ILE A 181 3.43 -18.66 -6.03
N GLY A 182 3.15 -17.35 -5.95
CA GLY A 182 3.42 -16.43 -7.06
C GLY A 182 4.90 -16.36 -7.42
N MET A 183 5.78 -16.34 -6.41
CA MET A 183 7.23 -16.36 -6.63
C MET A 183 7.69 -17.61 -7.35
N GLN A 184 7.22 -18.79 -6.92
CA GLN A 184 7.55 -20.05 -7.60
C GLN A 184 7.15 -20.02 -9.08
N ARG A 185 5.94 -19.59 -9.39
CA ARG A 185 5.46 -19.47 -10.79
C ARG A 185 6.30 -18.51 -11.63
N LEU A 186 6.69 -17.36 -11.06
CA LEU A 186 7.54 -16.39 -11.76
C LEU A 186 8.93 -16.95 -12.01
N GLU A 187 9.51 -17.69 -11.06
CA GLU A 187 10.82 -18.33 -11.24
C GLU A 187 10.78 -19.42 -12.30
N GLU A 188 9.74 -20.25 -12.34
CA GLU A 188 9.52 -21.22 -13.42
C GLU A 188 9.41 -20.54 -14.81
N LYS A 189 8.70 -19.38 -14.91
CA LYS A 189 8.64 -18.61 -16.15
C LYS A 189 10.00 -18.01 -16.54
N ILE A 190 10.79 -17.51 -15.59
CA ILE A 190 12.13 -17.00 -15.88
C ILE A 190 12.98 -18.06 -16.56
N GLU A 191 12.95 -19.30 -16.07
CA GLU A 191 13.73 -20.41 -16.62
C GLU A 191 13.17 -20.85 -17.99
N ASN A 192 11.85 -21.09 -18.08
CA ASN A 192 11.22 -21.62 -19.29
C ASN A 192 11.23 -20.65 -20.47
N GLU A 193 11.10 -19.35 -20.20
CA GLU A 193 11.02 -18.30 -21.23
C GLU A 193 12.35 -17.55 -21.41
N HIS A 194 13.43 -18.00 -20.73
CA HIS A 194 14.77 -17.42 -20.79
C HIS A 194 14.80 -15.90 -20.51
N LEU A 195 13.96 -15.43 -19.57
CA LEU A 195 13.78 -13.99 -19.34
C LEU A 195 15.02 -13.26 -18.85
N LEU A 196 16.04 -14.00 -18.36
CA LEU A 196 17.33 -13.42 -17.98
C LEU A 196 18.23 -13.06 -19.18
N ASP A 197 17.88 -13.43 -20.40
CA ASP A 197 18.60 -12.98 -21.58
C ASP A 197 18.31 -11.50 -21.90
N HIS A 198 17.26 -10.93 -21.27
CA HIS A 198 16.83 -9.55 -21.45
C HIS A 198 17.31 -8.64 -20.33
N LYS A 199 17.48 -7.34 -20.61
CA LYS A 199 17.85 -6.33 -19.60
C LYS A 199 16.73 -6.04 -18.61
N VAL A 200 15.47 -6.18 -19.02
CA VAL A 200 14.27 -6.01 -18.21
C VAL A 200 13.56 -7.37 -18.16
N ILE A 201 13.21 -7.83 -16.95
CA ILE A 201 12.41 -9.04 -16.78
C ILE A 201 10.94 -8.66 -16.94
N PHE A 202 10.33 -9.12 -18.04
CA PHE A 202 8.96 -8.76 -18.38
C PHE A 202 8.05 -10.00 -18.35
N PHE A 203 7.12 -10.04 -17.39
CA PHE A 203 6.16 -11.12 -17.26
C PHE A 203 4.82 -10.75 -17.89
N LYS A 204 4.38 -11.57 -18.83
CA LYS A 204 3.01 -11.60 -19.34
C LYS A 204 2.27 -12.72 -18.62
N LEU A 205 1.25 -12.37 -17.84
CA LEU A 205 0.48 -13.31 -17.03
C LEU A 205 -0.96 -13.37 -17.53
N GLU A 206 -1.53 -14.55 -17.46
CA GLU A 206 -2.96 -14.73 -17.64
C GLU A 206 -3.72 -14.51 -16.31
N PRO A 207 -5.04 -14.18 -16.37
CA PRO A 207 -5.85 -14.03 -15.17
C PRO A 207 -5.81 -15.27 -14.28
N GLY A 208 -5.52 -15.08 -12.97
CA GLY A 208 -5.44 -16.16 -12.00
C GLY A 208 -4.05 -16.81 -11.85
N GLU A 209 -3.07 -16.48 -12.67
CA GLU A 209 -1.69 -16.96 -12.44
C GLU A 209 -1.09 -16.34 -11.17
N ILE A 210 -1.28 -15.04 -10.97
CA ILE A 210 -0.88 -14.33 -9.75
C ILE A 210 -1.98 -13.34 -9.37
N ASP A 211 -2.25 -13.20 -8.07
CA ASP A 211 -3.16 -12.16 -7.57
C ASP A 211 -2.55 -10.77 -7.85
N ARG A 212 -3.31 -9.91 -8.52
CA ARG A 212 -2.89 -8.54 -8.87
C ARG A 212 -2.45 -7.73 -7.64
N ASN A 213 -3.07 -7.96 -6.48
CA ASN A 213 -2.75 -7.24 -5.24
C ASN A 213 -1.36 -7.56 -4.70
N ILE A 214 -0.74 -8.66 -5.13
CA ILE A 214 0.61 -9.06 -4.71
C ILE A 214 1.65 -8.93 -5.85
N ALA A 215 1.22 -8.60 -7.07
CA ALA A 215 2.14 -8.47 -8.22
C ALA A 215 3.33 -7.55 -7.91
N GLY A 216 3.08 -6.39 -7.28
CA GLY A 216 4.15 -5.47 -6.87
C GLY A 216 5.08 -6.02 -5.79
N LEU A 217 4.58 -6.91 -4.90
CA LEU A 217 5.42 -7.57 -3.90
C LEU A 217 6.32 -8.62 -4.55
N CYS A 218 5.78 -9.38 -5.49
CA CYS A 218 6.56 -10.35 -6.27
C CYS A 218 7.60 -9.64 -7.16
N ALA A 219 7.21 -8.56 -7.84
CA ALA A 219 8.14 -7.75 -8.63
C ALA A 219 9.33 -7.24 -7.81
N ASN A 220 9.09 -6.75 -6.58
CA ASN A 220 10.17 -6.33 -5.68
C ASN A 220 11.13 -7.49 -5.33
N LYS A 221 10.60 -8.69 -5.04
CA LYS A 221 11.45 -9.85 -4.71
C LYS A 221 12.27 -10.32 -5.91
N ILE A 222 11.67 -10.37 -7.09
CA ILE A 222 12.37 -10.74 -8.34
C ILE A 222 13.45 -9.70 -8.65
N MET A 223 13.12 -8.40 -8.60
CA MET A 223 14.08 -7.31 -8.79
C MET A 223 15.26 -7.43 -7.83
N ALA A 224 14.99 -7.65 -6.53
CA ALA A 224 16.04 -7.78 -5.53
C ALA A 224 16.91 -9.03 -5.74
N LYS A 225 16.33 -10.17 -6.19
CA LYS A 225 17.05 -11.41 -6.45
C LYS A 225 17.95 -11.33 -7.68
N TYR A 226 17.40 -10.84 -8.78
CA TYR A 226 18.09 -10.85 -10.08
C TYR A 226 18.79 -9.53 -10.44
N GLN A 227 18.60 -8.48 -9.63
CA GLN A 227 19.19 -7.15 -9.80
C GLN A 227 18.92 -6.55 -11.18
N ARG A 228 17.67 -6.67 -11.64
CA ARG A 228 17.18 -6.13 -12.93
C ARG A 228 15.83 -5.49 -12.75
N PRO A 229 15.45 -4.50 -13.57
CA PRO A 229 14.09 -3.98 -13.60
C PRO A 229 13.11 -5.09 -13.95
N VAL A 230 11.93 -5.02 -13.34
CA VAL A 230 10.90 -6.05 -13.46
C VAL A 230 9.56 -5.43 -13.76
N MET A 231 8.82 -5.99 -14.69
CA MET A 231 7.41 -5.71 -14.93
C MET A 231 6.60 -7.00 -14.78
N VAL A 232 5.60 -7.00 -13.92
CA VAL A 232 4.67 -8.11 -13.71
C VAL A 232 3.29 -7.63 -14.12
N LEU A 233 2.87 -7.97 -15.33
CA LEU A 233 1.63 -7.51 -15.93
C LEU A 233 0.69 -8.68 -16.23
N THR A 234 -0.58 -8.53 -15.86
CA THR A 234 -1.63 -9.53 -16.06
C THR A 234 -2.58 -9.05 -17.16
N ARG A 235 -2.99 -9.95 -18.04
CA ARG A 235 -3.99 -9.69 -19.07
C ARG A 235 -5.33 -9.28 -18.44
N CYS A 236 -5.90 -8.19 -18.93
CA CYS A 236 -7.17 -7.62 -18.47
C CYS A 236 -8.06 -7.31 -19.66
N GLU A 237 -9.36 -7.54 -19.50
CA GLU A 237 -10.38 -7.13 -20.45
C GLU A 237 -11.18 -6.00 -19.82
N ASN A 238 -11.06 -4.81 -20.37
CA ASN A 238 -11.72 -3.60 -19.88
C ASN A 238 -12.82 -3.18 -20.86
N GLU A 239 -14.03 -2.95 -20.39
CA GLU A 239 -15.06 -2.30 -21.19
C GLU A 239 -14.84 -0.79 -21.22
N ILE A 240 -14.63 -0.24 -22.40
CA ILE A 240 -14.64 1.20 -22.64
C ILE A 240 -16.04 1.60 -23.06
N ILE A 241 -16.72 2.35 -22.17
CA ILE A 241 -18.06 2.86 -22.44
C ILE A 241 -17.93 4.33 -22.88
N SER A 242 -18.29 4.62 -24.11
CA SER A 242 -18.41 6.00 -24.60
C SER A 242 -19.80 6.53 -24.26
N ILE A 243 -19.85 7.63 -23.49
CA ILE A 243 -21.11 8.28 -23.11
C ILE A 243 -21.19 9.65 -23.81
N LYS A 244 -22.33 9.92 -24.48
CA LYS A 244 -22.63 11.24 -25.03
C LYS A 244 -24.04 11.64 -24.59
N ASN A 245 -24.20 12.86 -24.05
CA ASN A 245 -25.46 13.39 -23.54
C ASN A 245 -26.17 12.45 -22.53
N GLY A 246 -25.39 11.73 -21.67
CA GLY A 246 -25.95 10.80 -20.67
C GLY A 246 -26.36 9.43 -21.22
N PHE A 247 -26.20 9.16 -22.51
CA PHE A 247 -26.53 7.86 -23.12
C PHE A 247 -25.25 7.13 -23.53
N THR A 248 -25.22 5.81 -23.29
CA THR A 248 -24.16 4.94 -23.82
C THR A 248 -24.27 4.87 -25.33
N ILE A 249 -23.19 5.27 -26.05
CA ILE A 249 -23.14 5.25 -27.50
C ILE A 249 -22.48 3.98 -27.99
N GLU A 250 -21.41 3.56 -27.34
CA GLU A 250 -20.57 2.45 -27.74
C GLU A 250 -19.91 1.80 -26.53
N ALA A 251 -19.94 0.47 -26.47
CA ALA A 251 -19.14 -0.32 -25.53
C ALA A 251 -18.13 -1.14 -26.35
N LYS A 252 -16.84 -0.94 -26.09
CA LYS A 252 -15.75 -1.69 -26.71
C LYS A 252 -14.95 -2.41 -25.66
N THR A 253 -14.65 -3.69 -25.88
CA THR A 253 -13.71 -4.42 -25.05
C THR A 253 -12.28 -4.09 -25.49
N GLN A 254 -11.50 -3.52 -24.59
CA GLN A 254 -10.07 -3.31 -24.79
C GLN A 254 -9.30 -4.33 -23.95
N VAL A 255 -8.42 -5.08 -24.60
CA VAL A 255 -7.54 -6.03 -23.93
C VAL A 255 -6.19 -5.36 -23.67
N THR A 256 -5.81 -5.33 -22.39
CA THR A 256 -4.56 -4.72 -21.92
C THR A 256 -3.78 -5.70 -21.06
N TYR A 257 -2.49 -5.45 -20.89
CA TYR A 257 -1.69 -6.00 -19.80
C TYR A 257 -1.50 -4.93 -18.74
N GLU A 258 -1.90 -5.21 -17.50
CA GLU A 258 -1.86 -4.26 -16.40
C GLU A 258 -1.20 -4.86 -15.15
N GLY A 259 -0.42 -4.07 -14.43
CA GLY A 259 0.22 -4.54 -13.22
C GLY A 259 1.26 -3.60 -12.65
N SER A 260 2.34 -4.16 -12.12
CA SER A 260 3.35 -3.43 -11.36
C SER A 260 4.72 -3.52 -12.00
N ALA A 261 5.43 -2.39 -12.00
CA ALA A 261 6.82 -2.28 -12.42
C ALA A 261 7.72 -1.86 -11.27
N ARG A 262 8.95 -2.35 -11.28
CA ARG A 262 10.00 -1.99 -10.32
C ARG A 262 11.32 -1.76 -11.04
N GLY A 263 11.89 -0.56 -10.86
CA GLY A 263 13.26 -0.25 -11.27
C GLY A 263 14.28 -0.91 -10.36
N CYS A 264 15.53 -0.84 -10.73
CA CYS A 264 16.64 -1.40 -9.96
C CYS A 264 17.74 -0.35 -9.80
N ASP A 265 17.98 0.09 -8.57
CA ASP A 265 18.96 1.14 -8.25
C ASP A 265 20.43 0.72 -8.45
N LYS A 266 20.68 -0.58 -8.70
CA LYS A 266 22.04 -1.12 -8.94
C LYS A 266 22.48 -1.10 -10.41
N ILE A 267 21.61 -0.67 -11.29
CA ILE A 267 21.92 -0.44 -12.70
C ILE A 267 21.76 1.05 -12.97
N ASP A 268 22.44 1.53 -14.00
CA ASP A 268 22.46 2.95 -14.39
C ASP A 268 21.12 3.38 -15.05
N ILE A 269 20.03 3.24 -14.27
CA ILE A 269 18.66 3.63 -14.62
C ILE A 269 18.07 4.38 -13.43
N ASP A 270 18.12 5.70 -13.46
CA ASP A 270 17.59 6.54 -12.37
C ASP A 270 16.06 6.61 -12.38
N ASP A 271 15.44 6.56 -13.57
CA ASP A 271 13.99 6.69 -13.75
C ASP A 271 13.45 5.65 -14.76
N PHE A 272 13.09 4.48 -14.24
CA PHE A 272 12.52 3.41 -15.05
C PHE A 272 11.15 3.78 -15.64
N LYS A 273 10.36 4.60 -14.91
CA LYS A 273 9.06 5.10 -15.39
C LYS A 273 9.23 5.98 -16.63
N ALA A 274 10.20 6.89 -16.62
CA ALA A 274 10.49 7.76 -17.76
C ALA A 274 10.91 6.96 -19.00
N ILE A 275 11.79 5.96 -18.84
CA ILE A 275 12.19 5.06 -19.93
C ILE A 275 10.97 4.34 -20.52
N CYS A 276 10.08 3.81 -19.67
CA CYS A 276 8.86 3.17 -20.15
C CYS A 276 7.93 4.16 -20.90
N ALA A 277 7.85 5.41 -20.45
CA ALA A 277 7.05 6.45 -21.11
C ALA A 277 7.58 6.80 -22.51
N GLU A 278 8.91 6.92 -22.67
CA GLU A 278 9.57 7.22 -23.94
C GLU A 278 9.30 6.17 -25.04
N THR A 279 9.00 4.93 -24.66
CA THR A 279 8.65 3.88 -25.64
C THR A 279 7.35 4.18 -26.39
N GLY A 280 6.44 5.00 -25.86
CA GLY A 280 5.11 5.24 -26.40
C GLY A 280 4.19 4.01 -26.44
N LEU A 281 4.57 2.92 -25.79
CA LEU A 281 3.81 1.67 -25.78
C LEU A 281 2.75 1.64 -24.66
N THR A 282 2.98 2.41 -23.59
CA THR A 282 2.13 2.41 -22.39
C THR A 282 0.88 3.25 -22.55
N ASN A 283 -0.24 2.80 -21.97
CA ASN A 283 -1.48 3.58 -21.90
C ASN A 283 -1.45 4.53 -20.71
N TYR A 284 -0.93 4.04 -19.56
CA TYR A 284 -0.67 4.83 -18.37
C TYR A 284 0.51 4.28 -17.57
N LEU A 285 1.14 5.17 -16.80
CA LEU A 285 2.19 4.88 -15.83
C LEU A 285 1.89 5.69 -14.57
N ILE A 286 1.52 5.06 -13.46
CA ILE A 286 1.08 5.74 -12.22
C ILE A 286 1.94 5.29 -11.04
N GLY A 287 2.56 6.24 -10.35
CA GLY A 287 3.42 6.00 -9.19
C GLY A 287 4.79 6.68 -9.28
N HIS A 288 5.74 6.17 -8.51
CA HIS A 288 7.10 6.74 -8.41
C HIS A 288 8.01 6.27 -9.55
N GLN A 289 9.17 6.93 -9.72
CA GLN A 289 10.16 6.66 -10.78
C GLN A 289 10.55 5.19 -10.91
N ASN A 290 10.77 4.49 -9.79
CA ASN A 290 11.20 3.09 -9.75
C ASN A 290 10.16 2.14 -9.12
N ALA A 291 8.91 2.61 -8.88
CA ALA A 291 7.83 1.79 -8.34
C ALA A 291 6.48 2.30 -8.83
N PHE A 292 5.94 1.73 -9.90
CA PHE A 292 4.75 2.24 -10.55
C PHE A 292 3.84 1.13 -11.09
N GLY A 293 2.58 1.47 -11.30
CA GLY A 293 1.62 0.70 -12.07
C GLY A 293 1.72 1.03 -13.55
N ALA A 294 1.56 0.04 -14.41
CA ALA A 294 1.62 0.20 -15.86
C ALA A 294 0.47 -0.51 -16.55
N SER A 295 0.04 0.04 -17.68
CA SER A 295 -0.89 -0.60 -18.62
C SER A 295 -0.35 -0.48 -20.04
N ILE A 296 -0.42 -1.58 -20.80
CA ILE A 296 0.02 -1.69 -22.18
C ILE A 296 -1.06 -2.42 -23.00
N ASN A 297 -1.38 -1.94 -24.19
CA ASN A 297 -2.31 -2.65 -25.09
C ASN A 297 -1.70 -3.94 -25.61
N VAL A 298 -2.48 -5.02 -25.65
CA VAL A 298 -2.04 -6.33 -26.16
C VAL A 298 -1.44 -6.25 -27.55
N GLY A 299 -1.98 -5.41 -28.45
CA GLY A 299 -1.47 -5.24 -29.81
C GLY A 299 -0.13 -4.49 -29.92
N LYS A 300 0.44 -4.03 -28.80
CA LYS A 300 1.72 -3.30 -28.75
C LYS A 300 2.87 -4.09 -28.12
N ILE A 301 2.59 -5.35 -27.69
CA ILE A 301 3.55 -6.22 -27.00
C ILE A 301 3.94 -7.41 -27.85
#